data_49b44a2bb4c091910aa196f3afbb4a75
#
_entry.id   49b44a2bb4c091910aa196f3afbb4a75
#
_cell.length_a   1.000
_cell.length_b   1.000
_cell.length_c   1.000
_cell.angle_alpha   90.00
_cell.angle_beta   90.00
_cell.angle_gamma   90.00
#
_symmetry.space_group_name_H-M   'P 1'
#
loop_
_entity.id
_entity.type
_entity.pdbx_description
1 polymer ?
#
loop_
_entity_poly.entity_id
_entity_poly.type
_entity_poly.pdbx_seq_one_letter_code
_entity_poly.pdbx_strand_id
1 'polypeptide(L)'
;MHWAERTAANLAHRGSSHLVAAGITPSGEFHIGHIREILTCDMIVRGCRQAGLDTELLFIVDSMDPLRKVYSFLSPDYEKYIGRPLYQIPPPDENGIPILNSEKSYAEHFLNPFLDALKELGVELRLSWNHKEYKEGKFENASRIFLNNREEVARILTEVSGRPLEEDWWPYSPIGHDGSFDDVTITGWDDPYVTWIDSNGKEGKSHIGKDEGKLPWRLDWPAKWDFHGVTCEPFGKDHAASGGSYATGRLLVEILGSKAPHPVPYEWIQLKGMGPMSSSANITVGPLEALEIVPPEILRYLIARNKPNRHIEFDTGGSLLEMADQYERLLATWNPDEPPGEDSTDRVKTAWDVDRAKISMSQTNPNSSINNFDSDAYVSFRHLSMVAQIRSDDQDVWKSLESSGLLEGQPNPTLIDRLNRMRNWINSEHFPDEYRIEISTELTEEAKTSFNEGDRKYLSTLQESLSSCEWKSAIINDHICNLARENGMDLRNAFIILYNIHLGRPHGPRLASVLAEIPRETVIHALENAINSLD
;
A
#
# COMPACT_ATOMS: atom_id res chain seq x y z
N MET A 1 9.11 5.05 -21.24
CA MET A 1 9.96 4.81 -20.05
C MET A 1 9.17 5.10 -18.78
N HIS A 2 9.09 4.15 -17.89
CA HIS A 2 8.45 4.26 -16.57
C HIS A 2 9.23 5.23 -15.65
N TRP A 3 8.55 5.84 -14.65
CA TRP A 3 9.19 6.82 -13.77
C TRP A 3 10.38 6.24 -12.97
N ALA A 4 10.30 4.98 -12.52
CA ALA A 4 11.41 4.31 -11.82
C ALA A 4 12.61 4.09 -12.74
N GLU A 5 12.39 3.67 -13.99
CA GLU A 5 13.45 3.52 -14.98
C GLU A 5 14.10 4.88 -15.34
N ARG A 6 13.31 5.95 -15.37
CA ARG A 6 13.84 7.32 -15.56
C ARG A 6 14.72 7.75 -14.39
N THR A 7 14.31 7.43 -13.17
CA THR A 7 15.13 7.70 -11.98
C THR A 7 16.43 6.90 -12.05
N ALA A 8 16.38 5.62 -12.43
CA ALA A 8 17.56 4.80 -12.63
C ALA A 8 18.52 5.38 -13.69
N ALA A 9 17.99 5.88 -14.82
CA ALA A 9 18.79 6.56 -15.83
C ALA A 9 19.48 7.82 -15.28
N ASN A 10 18.79 8.61 -14.44
CA ASN A 10 19.42 9.77 -13.77
C ASN A 10 20.52 9.34 -12.79
N LEU A 11 20.32 8.24 -12.06
CA LEU A 11 21.31 7.71 -11.13
C LEU A 11 22.53 7.15 -11.86
N ALA A 12 22.38 6.53 -13.03
CA ALA A 12 23.49 6.04 -13.85
C ALA A 12 24.51 7.13 -14.20
N HIS A 13 24.09 8.40 -14.29
CA HIS A 13 25.01 9.54 -14.47
C HIS A 13 25.80 9.90 -13.20
N ARG A 14 25.41 9.37 -12.03
CA ARG A 14 26.08 9.62 -10.75
C ARG A 14 27.04 8.51 -10.33
N GLY A 15 26.98 7.34 -10.98
CA GLY A 15 27.83 6.20 -10.68
C GLY A 15 27.17 4.86 -11.04
N SER A 16 27.84 3.77 -10.69
CA SER A 16 27.38 2.39 -10.95
C SER A 16 26.83 1.69 -9.68
N SER A 17 27.10 2.24 -8.49
CA SER A 17 26.60 1.70 -7.22
C SER A 17 25.79 2.75 -6.48
N HIS A 18 24.62 2.37 -5.98
CA HIS A 18 23.66 3.28 -5.37
C HIS A 18 23.05 2.70 -4.10
N LEU A 19 22.82 3.59 -3.13
CA LEU A 19 22.05 3.33 -1.94
C LEU A 19 20.80 4.21 -1.98
N VAL A 20 19.63 3.57 -2.07
CA VAL A 20 18.33 4.24 -1.98
C VAL A 20 17.86 4.14 -0.53
N ALA A 21 17.60 5.26 0.13
CA ALA A 21 17.22 5.27 1.53
C ALA A 21 15.76 5.69 1.73
N ALA A 22 15.17 5.21 2.82
CA ALA A 22 13.94 5.67 3.42
C ALA A 22 14.11 5.73 4.94
N GLY A 23 13.40 6.63 5.63
CA GLY A 23 13.49 6.77 7.07
C GLY A 23 12.13 7.05 7.70
N ILE A 24 11.74 6.24 8.70
CA ILE A 24 10.45 6.38 9.37
C ILE A 24 10.62 6.31 10.90
N THR A 25 9.91 7.20 11.61
CA THR A 25 9.78 7.15 13.07
C THR A 25 8.62 6.25 13.46
N PRO A 26 8.83 5.15 14.21
CA PRO A 26 7.77 4.23 14.65
C PRO A 26 7.00 4.79 15.85
N SER A 27 6.31 5.91 15.67
CA SER A 27 5.60 6.64 16.73
C SER A 27 4.18 6.13 17.02
N GLY A 28 3.67 5.18 16.24
CA GLY A 28 2.34 4.59 16.32
C GLY A 28 2.12 3.63 15.17
N GLU A 29 0.88 3.17 15.00
CA GLU A 29 0.50 2.25 13.93
C GLU A 29 0.83 2.83 12.55
N PHE A 30 1.39 1.96 11.71
CA PHE A 30 1.64 2.29 10.32
C PHE A 30 0.35 2.16 9.51
N HIS A 31 0.14 3.06 8.57
CA HIS A 31 -0.97 3.00 7.63
C HIS A 31 -0.46 2.82 6.19
N ILE A 32 -1.34 2.48 5.27
CA ILE A 32 -1.02 2.21 3.87
C ILE A 32 -0.25 3.36 3.18
N GLY A 33 -0.38 4.59 3.68
CA GLY A 33 0.40 5.74 3.22
C GLY A 33 1.91 5.55 3.35
N HIS A 34 2.38 4.83 4.40
CA HIS A 34 3.80 4.54 4.60
C HIS A 34 4.34 3.50 3.60
N ILE A 35 3.47 2.60 3.08
CA ILE A 35 3.86 1.67 2.02
C ILE A 35 4.35 2.43 0.78
N ARG A 36 3.77 3.62 0.49
CA ARG A 36 4.17 4.41 -0.67
C ARG A 36 5.64 4.78 -0.66
N GLU A 37 6.16 5.17 0.50
CA GLU A 37 7.58 5.50 0.64
C GLU A 37 8.46 4.31 0.27
N ILE A 38 8.24 3.19 0.95
CA ILE A 38 9.08 2.01 0.78
C ILE A 38 8.93 1.39 -0.62
N LEU A 39 7.70 1.29 -1.15
CA LEU A 39 7.49 0.79 -2.51
C LEU A 39 8.07 1.74 -3.57
N THR A 40 8.08 3.05 -3.34
CA THR A 40 8.76 3.98 -4.24
C THR A 40 10.26 3.71 -4.28
N CYS A 41 10.89 3.49 -3.12
CA CYS A 41 12.30 3.09 -3.02
C CYS A 41 12.55 1.74 -3.71
N ASP A 42 11.74 0.71 -3.41
CA ASP A 42 11.88 -0.62 -3.99
C ASP A 42 11.78 -0.60 -5.53
N MET A 43 10.84 0.17 -6.08
CA MET A 43 10.69 0.31 -7.54
C MET A 43 11.89 1.02 -8.18
N ILE A 44 12.50 2.00 -7.51
CA ILE A 44 13.74 2.62 -7.96
C ILE A 44 14.89 1.61 -7.95
N VAL A 45 15.04 0.85 -6.87
CA VAL A 45 16.05 -0.21 -6.76
C VAL A 45 15.88 -1.24 -7.87
N ARG A 46 14.67 -1.71 -8.12
CA ARG A 46 14.37 -2.64 -9.23
C ARG A 46 14.71 -2.02 -10.59
N GLY A 47 14.35 -0.76 -10.82
CA GLY A 47 14.69 -0.04 -12.05
C GLY A 47 16.20 0.10 -12.24
N CYS A 48 16.95 0.37 -11.17
CA CYS A 48 18.41 0.45 -11.19
C CYS A 48 19.04 -0.92 -11.49
N ARG A 49 18.61 -1.97 -10.80
CA ARG A 49 19.09 -3.35 -11.04
C ARG A 49 18.82 -3.81 -12.48
N GLN A 50 17.64 -3.49 -13.04
CA GLN A 50 17.31 -3.76 -14.44
C GLN A 50 18.21 -2.98 -15.41
N ALA A 51 18.69 -1.80 -15.03
CA ALA A 51 19.65 -1.01 -15.79
C ALA A 51 21.10 -1.46 -15.58
N GLY A 52 21.36 -2.52 -14.82
CA GLY A 52 22.70 -3.05 -14.53
C GLY A 52 23.45 -2.29 -13.44
N LEU A 53 22.77 -1.45 -12.65
CA LEU A 53 23.37 -0.72 -11.52
C LEU A 53 23.32 -1.58 -10.26
N ASP A 54 24.41 -1.61 -9.51
CA ASP A 54 24.46 -2.19 -8.17
C ASP A 54 23.67 -1.29 -7.21
N THR A 55 22.58 -1.81 -6.64
CA THR A 55 21.67 -0.97 -5.87
C THR A 55 21.04 -1.73 -4.71
N GLU A 56 21.04 -1.11 -3.54
CA GLU A 56 20.44 -1.59 -2.30
C GLU A 56 19.39 -0.60 -1.78
N LEU A 57 18.37 -1.11 -1.08
CA LEU A 57 17.43 -0.33 -0.30
C LEU A 57 17.82 -0.35 1.17
N LEU A 58 18.04 0.83 1.75
CA LEU A 58 18.26 1.03 3.17
C LEU A 58 16.99 1.59 3.81
N PHE A 59 16.45 0.88 4.80
CA PHE A 59 15.36 1.38 5.63
C PHE A 59 15.87 1.75 7.02
N ILE A 60 15.83 3.05 7.34
CA ILE A 60 16.32 3.59 8.61
C ILE A 60 15.13 3.79 9.55
N VAL A 61 15.21 3.19 10.72
CA VAL A 61 14.21 3.30 11.78
C VAL A 61 14.66 4.37 12.77
N ASP A 62 13.91 5.47 12.84
CA ASP A 62 14.19 6.58 13.75
C ASP A 62 13.70 6.30 15.18
N SER A 63 14.19 5.22 15.74
CA SER A 63 13.85 4.69 17.06
C SER A 63 14.40 5.52 18.22
N MET A 64 15.40 6.38 17.96
CA MET A 64 15.95 7.34 18.92
C MET A 64 15.09 8.61 19.03
N ASP A 65 14.09 8.78 18.17
CA ASP A 65 13.15 9.89 18.28
C ASP A 65 12.31 9.78 19.55
N PRO A 66 12.01 10.90 20.23
CA PRO A 66 11.24 10.90 21.46
C PRO A 66 9.75 10.66 21.25
N LEU A 67 9.09 10.08 22.25
CA LEU A 67 7.65 10.16 22.37
C LEU A 67 7.25 11.63 22.58
N ARG A 68 6.55 12.22 21.63
CA ARG A 68 6.27 13.67 21.64
C ARG A 68 5.04 14.05 22.45
N LYS A 69 4.09 13.14 22.59
CA LYS A 69 2.81 13.32 23.33
C LYS A 69 2.19 11.96 23.61
N VAL A 70 1.24 11.92 24.51
CA VAL A 70 0.34 10.77 24.65
C VAL A 70 -0.65 10.80 23.48
N TYR A 71 -0.55 9.83 22.59
CA TYR A 71 -1.47 9.68 21.46
C TYR A 71 -2.81 9.12 21.93
N SER A 72 -3.88 9.27 21.13
CA SER A 72 -5.25 8.87 21.49
C SER A 72 -5.41 7.37 21.77
N PHE A 73 -4.54 6.53 21.23
CA PHE A 73 -4.50 5.08 21.44
C PHE A 73 -3.66 4.66 22.66
N LEU A 74 -3.04 5.62 23.37
CA LEU A 74 -2.24 5.36 24.57
C LEU A 74 -2.99 5.79 25.82
N SER A 75 -2.80 5.05 26.92
CA SER A 75 -3.31 5.45 28.23
C SER A 75 -2.52 6.65 28.80
N PRO A 76 -3.10 7.41 29.75
CA PRO A 76 -2.39 8.50 30.42
C PRO A 76 -1.07 8.07 31.11
N ASP A 77 -0.89 6.77 31.37
CA ASP A 77 0.34 6.23 31.96
C ASP A 77 1.58 6.49 31.11
N TYR A 78 1.41 6.87 29.83
CA TYR A 78 2.50 7.25 28.95
C TYR A 78 3.01 8.67 29.17
N GLU A 79 2.35 9.51 29.96
CA GLU A 79 2.83 10.87 30.28
C GLU A 79 4.27 10.88 30.82
N LYS A 80 4.62 9.91 31.65
CA LYS A 80 5.97 9.75 32.22
C LYS A 80 7.06 9.37 31.22
N TYR A 81 6.68 9.02 29.99
CA TYR A 81 7.60 8.64 28.91
C TYR A 81 7.74 9.72 27.85
N ILE A 82 7.00 10.83 27.94
CA ILE A 82 7.17 11.97 27.01
C ILE A 82 8.62 12.43 27.05
N GLY A 83 9.18 12.74 25.89
CA GLY A 83 10.58 13.13 25.73
C GLY A 83 11.58 11.97 25.71
N ARG A 84 11.20 10.74 26.06
CA ARG A 84 12.10 9.57 26.03
C ARG A 84 12.17 8.93 24.65
N PRO A 85 13.34 8.40 24.26
CA PRO A 85 13.51 7.67 23.00
C PRO A 85 12.55 6.46 22.88
N LEU A 86 11.95 6.27 21.69
CA LEU A 86 10.97 5.21 21.46
C LEU A 86 11.52 3.79 21.68
N TYR A 87 12.83 3.58 21.51
CA TYR A 87 13.46 2.27 21.77
C TYR A 87 13.62 1.95 23.25
N GLN A 88 13.48 2.94 24.14
CA GLN A 88 13.65 2.77 25.59
C GLN A 88 12.33 2.66 26.35
N ILE A 89 11.20 2.91 25.71
CA ILE A 89 9.90 2.87 26.37
C ILE A 89 9.17 1.57 26.08
N PRO A 90 8.34 1.07 27.04
CA PRO A 90 7.60 -0.17 26.86
C PRO A 90 6.52 -0.03 25.79
N PRO A 91 6.12 -1.13 25.10
CA PRO A 91 5.00 -1.12 24.19
C PRO A 91 3.66 -1.04 24.94
N PRO A 92 2.58 -0.57 24.28
CA PRO A 92 1.22 -0.65 24.81
C PRO A 92 0.63 -2.06 24.67
N ASP A 93 -0.32 -2.37 25.56
CA ASP A 93 -1.28 -3.45 25.36
C ASP A 93 -2.45 -2.98 24.49
N GLU A 94 -3.47 -3.82 24.31
CA GLU A 94 -4.70 -3.54 23.56
C GLU A 94 -5.53 -2.35 24.11
N ASN A 95 -5.32 -1.98 25.39
CA ASN A 95 -5.97 -0.84 26.04
C ASN A 95 -5.06 0.40 26.10
N GLY A 96 -3.89 0.34 25.44
CA GLY A 96 -2.90 1.41 25.45
C GLY A 96 -2.07 1.49 26.73
N ILE A 97 -2.11 0.48 27.61
CA ILE A 97 -1.38 0.47 28.90
C ILE A 97 0.04 -0.06 28.70
N PRO A 98 1.08 0.58 29.32
CA PRO A 98 2.47 0.13 29.16
C PRO A 98 2.73 -1.28 29.69
N ILE A 99 3.27 -2.18 28.88
CA ILE A 99 3.70 -3.54 29.28
C ILE A 99 5.14 -3.47 29.80
N LEU A 100 5.32 -3.28 31.11
CA LEU A 100 6.61 -2.98 31.74
C LEU A 100 7.68 -4.10 31.59
N ASN A 101 7.27 -5.36 31.43
CA ASN A 101 8.17 -6.51 31.31
C ASN A 101 8.22 -7.09 29.89
N SER A 102 7.90 -6.29 28.89
CA SER A 102 7.99 -6.70 27.49
C SER A 102 9.45 -6.82 27.06
N GLU A 103 9.76 -7.85 26.28
CA GLU A 103 11.05 -7.98 25.58
C GLU A 103 11.16 -7.03 24.38
N LYS A 104 10.02 -6.53 23.88
CA LYS A 104 9.96 -5.57 22.78
C LYS A 104 9.85 -4.15 23.31
N SER A 105 10.51 -3.23 22.65
CA SER A 105 10.32 -1.79 22.84
C SER A 105 9.06 -1.30 22.13
N TYR A 106 8.61 -0.09 22.44
CA TYR A 106 7.57 0.63 21.72
C TYR A 106 7.86 0.71 20.21
N ALA A 107 9.10 1.04 19.85
CA ALA A 107 9.52 1.12 18.46
C ALA A 107 9.37 -0.22 17.72
N GLU A 108 9.78 -1.33 18.33
CA GLU A 108 9.65 -2.67 17.76
C GLU A 108 8.20 -3.14 17.67
N HIS A 109 7.38 -2.76 18.64
CA HIS A 109 5.95 -3.12 18.67
C HIS A 109 5.23 -2.60 17.41
N PHE A 110 5.41 -1.32 17.08
CA PHE A 110 4.76 -0.73 15.92
C PHE A 110 5.44 -1.05 14.59
N LEU A 111 6.76 -1.25 14.59
CA LEU A 111 7.49 -1.53 13.36
C LEU A 111 7.28 -2.95 12.84
N ASN A 112 7.26 -3.97 13.72
CA ASN A 112 7.27 -5.36 13.30
C ASN A 112 6.11 -5.73 12.36
N PRO A 113 4.84 -5.35 12.61
CA PRO A 113 3.75 -5.61 11.67
C PRO A 113 3.97 -4.96 10.29
N PHE A 114 4.61 -3.79 10.25
CA PHE A 114 4.95 -3.13 9.00
C PHE A 114 6.04 -3.89 8.22
N LEU A 115 7.05 -4.42 8.92
CA LEU A 115 8.08 -5.26 8.28
C LEU A 115 7.49 -6.55 7.72
N ASP A 116 6.53 -7.16 8.43
CA ASP A 116 5.81 -8.35 7.93
C ASP A 116 5.03 -8.02 6.64
N ALA A 117 4.35 -6.88 6.60
CA ALA A 117 3.66 -6.41 5.39
C ALA A 117 4.65 -6.14 4.23
N LEU A 118 5.80 -5.54 4.49
CA LEU A 118 6.83 -5.31 3.48
C LEU A 118 7.40 -6.62 2.93
N LYS A 119 7.58 -7.61 3.78
CA LYS A 119 8.01 -8.96 3.37
C LYS A 119 6.98 -9.62 2.45
N GLU A 120 5.69 -9.52 2.78
CA GLU A 120 4.60 -10.04 1.96
C GLU A 120 4.50 -9.32 0.61
N LEU A 121 4.77 -8.01 0.60
CA LEU A 121 4.91 -7.22 -0.62
C LEU A 121 6.17 -7.55 -1.44
N GLY A 122 7.05 -8.43 -0.97
CA GLY A 122 8.28 -8.82 -1.66
C GLY A 122 9.31 -7.71 -1.73
N VAL A 123 9.41 -6.89 -0.68
CA VAL A 123 10.43 -5.84 -0.55
C VAL A 123 11.69 -6.43 0.08
N GLU A 124 12.82 -6.32 -0.63
CA GLU A 124 14.14 -6.65 -0.12
C GLU A 124 14.81 -5.37 0.40
N LEU A 125 15.13 -5.32 1.69
CA LEU A 125 15.74 -4.14 2.31
C LEU A 125 16.78 -4.51 3.36
N ARG A 126 17.72 -3.59 3.56
CA ARG A 126 18.60 -3.59 4.72
C ARG A 126 18.01 -2.67 5.79
N LEU A 127 17.71 -3.24 6.96
CA LEU A 127 17.17 -2.49 8.09
C LEU A 127 18.31 -1.89 8.91
N SER A 128 18.18 -0.62 9.29
CA SER A 128 19.08 0.06 10.22
C SER A 128 18.29 0.76 11.32
N TRP A 129 18.76 0.62 12.56
CA TRP A 129 18.18 1.24 13.74
C TRP A 129 19.05 2.41 14.17
N ASN A 130 18.57 3.64 14.13
CA ASN A 130 19.40 4.79 14.42
C ASN A 130 19.92 4.82 15.89
N HIS A 131 19.18 4.27 16.87
CA HIS A 131 19.70 4.15 18.25
C HIS A 131 20.96 3.25 18.33
N LYS A 132 21.04 2.19 17.50
CA LYS A 132 22.23 1.34 17.41
C LYS A 132 23.38 2.09 16.76
N GLU A 133 23.08 2.88 15.72
CA GLU A 133 24.06 3.69 15.02
C GLU A 133 24.65 4.80 15.91
N TYR A 134 23.82 5.45 16.75
CA TYR A 134 24.30 6.37 17.78
C TYR A 134 25.22 5.65 18.79
N LYS A 135 24.79 4.50 19.30
CA LYS A 135 25.57 3.69 20.24
C LYS A 135 26.91 3.22 19.67
N GLU A 136 26.95 2.93 18.36
CA GLU A 136 28.15 2.54 17.61
C GLU A 136 29.04 3.74 17.24
N GLY A 137 28.64 4.97 17.53
CA GLY A 137 29.39 6.19 17.28
C GLY A 137 29.37 6.66 15.80
N LYS A 138 28.46 6.14 14.95
CA LYS A 138 28.40 6.56 13.54
C LYS A 138 28.08 8.03 13.36
N PHE A 139 27.35 8.64 14.29
CA PHE A 139 27.01 10.05 14.30
C PHE A 139 28.09 10.94 14.91
N GLU A 140 29.16 10.38 15.50
CA GLU A 140 30.17 11.14 16.22
C GLU A 140 30.84 12.21 15.35
N ASN A 141 31.26 11.85 14.13
CA ASN A 141 31.93 12.78 13.23
C ASN A 141 31.01 13.94 12.82
N ALA A 142 29.76 13.62 12.42
CA ALA A 142 28.78 14.63 12.03
C ALA A 142 28.43 15.56 13.21
N SER A 143 28.23 15.00 14.41
CA SER A 143 27.96 15.77 15.63
C SER A 143 29.10 16.74 15.94
N ARG A 144 30.35 16.26 15.88
CA ARG A 144 31.56 17.08 16.10
C ARG A 144 31.64 18.24 15.10
N ILE A 145 31.41 17.95 13.80
CA ILE A 145 31.48 18.96 12.76
C ILE A 145 30.37 20.01 12.96
N PHE A 146 29.14 19.61 13.22
CA PHE A 146 28.04 20.54 13.45
C PHE A 146 28.21 21.38 14.72
N LEU A 147 28.71 20.79 15.82
CA LEU A 147 28.99 21.51 17.06
C LEU A 147 30.08 22.57 16.85
N ASN A 148 31.15 22.24 16.13
CA ASN A 148 32.24 23.17 15.82
C ASN A 148 31.83 24.28 14.83
N ASN A 149 30.78 24.02 14.01
CA ASN A 149 30.27 25.00 13.03
C ASN A 149 28.88 25.52 13.43
N ARG A 150 28.57 25.59 14.74
CA ARG A 150 27.25 25.96 15.27
C ARG A 150 26.63 27.18 14.61
N GLU A 151 27.41 28.25 14.46
CA GLU A 151 26.93 29.54 13.88
C GLU A 151 26.51 29.37 12.41
N GLU A 152 27.29 28.68 11.61
CA GLU A 152 26.99 28.42 10.20
C GLU A 152 25.78 27.48 10.04
N VAL A 153 25.67 26.46 10.87
CA VAL A 153 24.51 25.56 10.93
C VAL A 153 23.24 26.35 11.29
N ALA A 154 23.31 27.20 12.32
CA ALA A 154 22.21 28.06 12.73
C ALA A 154 21.80 29.05 11.62
N ARG A 155 22.77 29.63 10.94
CA ARG A 155 22.54 30.52 9.79
C ARG A 155 21.79 29.80 8.68
N ILE A 156 22.23 28.60 8.26
CA ILE A 156 21.58 27.81 7.22
C ILE A 156 20.14 27.46 7.62
N LEU A 157 19.93 26.97 8.84
CA LEU A 157 18.61 26.62 9.33
C LEU A 157 17.66 27.83 9.32
N THR A 158 18.13 28.99 9.77
CA THR A 158 17.33 30.21 9.83
C THR A 158 17.02 30.79 8.45
N GLU A 159 18.04 30.94 7.58
CA GLU A 159 17.88 31.53 6.25
C GLU A 159 16.98 30.67 5.34
N VAL A 160 17.16 29.36 5.34
CA VAL A 160 16.41 28.45 4.46
C VAL A 160 15.00 28.21 4.97
N SER A 161 14.82 27.99 6.30
CA SER A 161 13.48 27.72 6.85
C SER A 161 12.65 28.98 7.07
N GLY A 162 13.28 30.15 7.11
CA GLY A 162 12.65 31.42 7.47
C GLY A 162 12.21 31.53 8.94
N ARG A 163 12.67 30.61 9.80
CA ARG A 163 12.31 30.56 11.22
C ARG A 163 13.54 30.84 12.06
N PRO A 164 13.51 31.88 12.93
CA PRO A 164 14.60 32.13 13.84
C PRO A 164 14.76 30.95 14.82
N LEU A 165 15.99 30.65 15.16
CA LEU A 165 16.34 29.75 16.25
C LEU A 165 16.43 30.55 17.56
N GLU A 166 16.26 29.86 18.67
CA GLU A 166 16.47 30.44 20.00
C GLU A 166 17.94 30.83 20.17
N GLU A 167 18.23 31.87 20.99
CA GLU A 167 19.57 32.43 21.17
C GLU A 167 20.55 31.39 21.75
N ASP A 168 20.03 30.48 22.57
CA ASP A 168 20.78 29.40 23.22
C ASP A 168 20.70 28.06 22.45
N TRP A 169 20.21 28.05 21.19
CA TRP A 169 20.10 26.83 20.38
C TRP A 169 21.46 26.16 20.14
N TRP A 170 21.47 24.82 20.21
CA TRP A 170 22.61 23.97 19.91
C TRP A 170 22.27 22.87 18.88
N PRO A 171 23.24 22.44 18.05
CA PRO A 171 23.04 21.38 17.05
C PRO A 171 23.10 19.96 17.66
N TYR A 172 22.71 19.80 18.91
CA TYR A 172 22.70 18.54 19.66
C TYR A 172 21.59 18.56 20.71
N SER A 173 21.04 17.42 21.02
CA SER A 173 20.03 17.23 22.07
C SER A 173 20.51 16.13 23.01
N PRO A 174 21.05 16.45 24.18
CA PRO A 174 21.47 15.46 25.17
C PRO A 174 20.26 14.80 25.82
N ILE A 175 20.45 13.57 26.33
CA ILE A 175 19.47 12.88 27.17
C ILE A 175 19.76 13.24 28.63
N GLY A 176 18.75 13.77 29.33
CA GLY A 176 18.83 14.15 30.73
C GLY A 176 18.90 12.94 31.69
N HIS A 177 19.06 13.23 32.98
CA HIS A 177 19.15 12.22 34.03
C HIS A 177 17.89 11.36 34.18
N ASP A 178 16.74 11.86 33.75
CA ASP A 178 15.46 11.16 33.72
C ASP A 178 15.25 10.26 32.48
N GLY A 179 16.20 10.32 31.54
CA GLY A 179 16.14 9.59 30.27
C GLY A 179 15.35 10.30 29.15
N SER A 180 14.98 11.58 29.36
CA SER A 180 14.25 12.41 28.39
C SER A 180 15.18 13.40 27.68
N PHE A 181 14.78 13.86 26.47
CA PHE A 181 15.40 14.98 25.78
C PHE A 181 14.84 16.35 26.24
N ASP A 182 13.73 16.32 26.99
CA ASP A 182 13.07 17.53 27.46
C ASP A 182 13.78 18.10 28.71
N ASP A 183 13.59 19.38 28.95
CA ASP A 183 14.08 20.07 30.15
C ASP A 183 15.60 20.01 30.39
N VAL A 184 16.38 19.94 29.29
CA VAL A 184 17.85 19.93 29.32
C VAL A 184 18.37 21.15 28.58
N THR A 185 19.16 21.97 29.27
CA THR A 185 19.82 23.17 28.70
C THR A 185 21.31 22.92 28.54
N ILE A 186 21.83 23.07 27.32
CA ILE A 186 23.27 22.91 27.05
C ILE A 186 24.01 24.12 27.55
N THR A 187 25.09 23.87 28.32
CA THR A 187 25.95 24.89 28.92
C THR A 187 27.29 25.03 28.20
N GLY A 188 27.69 24.03 27.41
CA GLY A 188 28.96 24.12 26.68
C GLY A 188 29.28 22.88 25.85
N TRP A 189 30.34 23.01 25.05
CA TRP A 189 30.91 21.96 24.21
C TRP A 189 32.43 21.91 24.38
N ASP A 190 32.96 20.74 24.75
CA ASP A 190 34.38 20.43 24.81
C ASP A 190 34.57 18.98 24.33
N ASP A 191 35.13 18.82 23.12
CA ASP A 191 35.24 17.54 22.43
C ASP A 191 35.83 16.43 23.31
N PRO A 192 35.17 15.29 23.51
CA PRO A 192 33.94 14.81 22.86
C PRO A 192 32.65 15.02 23.69
N TYR A 193 32.61 15.97 24.60
CA TYR A 193 31.52 16.13 25.57
C TYR A 193 30.70 17.39 25.38
N VAL A 194 29.39 17.23 25.34
CA VAL A 194 28.40 18.30 25.51
C VAL A 194 28.03 18.39 26.99
N THR A 195 28.23 19.54 27.62
CA THR A 195 27.84 19.78 29.01
C THR A 195 26.46 20.41 29.07
N TRP A 196 25.69 20.06 30.08
CA TRP A 196 24.31 20.51 30.20
C TRP A 196 23.85 20.54 31.67
N ILE A 197 22.70 21.18 31.91
CA ILE A 197 22.03 21.23 33.19
C ILE A 197 20.55 20.86 33.00
N ASP A 198 19.99 20.04 33.88
CA ASP A 198 18.56 19.71 33.87
C ASP A 198 17.71 20.78 34.59
N SER A 199 16.37 20.65 34.50
CA SER A 199 15.43 21.56 35.15
C SER A 199 15.55 21.62 36.67
N ASN A 200 16.19 20.64 37.31
CA ASN A 200 16.45 20.59 38.75
C ASN A 200 17.80 21.26 39.13
N GLY A 201 18.51 21.80 38.15
CA GLY A 201 19.82 22.41 38.35
C GLY A 201 20.98 21.40 38.50
N LYS A 202 20.77 20.13 38.13
CA LYS A 202 21.80 19.11 38.17
C LYS A 202 22.58 19.10 36.87
N GLU A 203 23.91 19.21 37.00
CA GLU A 203 24.83 19.16 35.87
C GLU A 203 25.00 17.75 35.31
N GLY A 204 25.22 17.66 33.99
CA GLY A 204 25.53 16.44 33.29
C GLY A 204 26.42 16.70 32.07
N LYS A 205 26.89 15.61 31.49
CA LYS A 205 27.64 15.64 30.22
C LYS A 205 27.30 14.41 29.38
N SER A 206 27.24 14.60 28.08
CA SER A 206 26.94 13.58 27.08
C SER A 206 28.12 13.44 26.12
N HIS A 207 28.56 12.22 25.90
CA HIS A 207 29.59 11.88 24.90
C HIS A 207 28.92 11.73 23.52
N ILE A 208 29.33 12.52 22.53
CA ILE A 208 28.72 12.57 21.20
C ILE A 208 28.88 11.28 20.36
N GLY A 209 29.81 10.41 20.72
CA GLY A 209 30.02 9.10 20.10
C GLY A 209 29.26 7.96 20.76
N LYS A 210 28.27 8.28 21.61
CA LYS A 210 27.42 7.32 22.30
C LYS A 210 25.95 7.71 22.19
N ASP A 211 25.07 6.79 22.63
CA ASP A 211 23.62 7.01 22.70
C ASP A 211 23.19 7.89 23.90
N GLU A 212 24.03 8.86 24.28
CA GLU A 212 23.79 9.81 25.39
C GLU A 212 23.09 11.10 24.91
N GLY A 213 22.71 11.17 23.64
CA GLY A 213 22.02 12.27 22.99
C GLY A 213 21.95 12.04 21.49
N LYS A 214 21.37 12.99 20.77
CA LYS A 214 21.23 12.91 19.32
C LYS A 214 21.30 14.28 18.64
N LEU A 215 21.51 14.28 17.34
CA LEU A 215 21.28 15.44 16.48
C LEU A 215 19.78 15.75 16.36
N PRO A 216 19.34 17.02 16.37
CA PRO A 216 18.02 17.39 15.93
C PRO A 216 17.75 16.82 14.53
N TRP A 217 16.52 16.39 14.25
CA TRP A 217 16.19 15.62 13.03
C TRP A 217 16.64 16.28 11.71
N ARG A 218 16.64 17.62 11.64
CA ARG A 218 17.13 18.36 10.45
C ARG A 218 18.64 18.25 10.24
N LEU A 219 19.41 17.86 11.25
CA LEU A 219 20.84 17.56 11.20
C LEU A 219 21.10 16.05 11.13
N ASP A 220 20.29 15.29 11.82
CA ASP A 220 20.32 13.82 11.82
C ASP A 220 20.15 13.26 10.39
N TRP A 221 19.22 13.79 9.64
CA TRP A 221 18.93 13.35 8.28
C TRP A 221 20.12 13.52 7.32
N PRO A 222 20.74 14.72 7.13
CA PRO A 222 21.94 14.86 6.32
C PRO A 222 23.16 14.11 6.88
N ALA A 223 23.26 13.88 8.19
CA ALA A 223 24.31 13.04 8.75
C ALA A 223 24.18 11.59 8.28
N LYS A 224 22.95 11.04 8.20
CA LYS A 224 22.69 9.72 7.62
C LYS A 224 23.08 9.65 6.15
N TRP A 225 22.81 10.72 5.37
CA TRP A 225 23.26 10.77 3.98
C TRP A 225 24.76 10.64 3.84
N ASP A 226 25.51 11.31 4.72
CA ASP A 226 26.95 11.32 4.74
C ASP A 226 27.53 9.94 5.06
N PHE A 227 27.28 9.42 6.27
CA PHE A 227 27.98 8.20 6.71
C PHE A 227 27.47 6.91 6.04
N HIS A 228 26.22 6.88 5.56
CA HIS A 228 25.73 5.75 4.75
C HIS A 228 26.11 5.86 3.28
N GLY A 229 26.42 7.05 2.78
CA GLY A 229 26.66 7.28 1.37
C GLY A 229 25.36 7.18 0.55
N VAL A 230 24.25 7.74 1.06
CA VAL A 230 22.95 7.71 0.38
C VAL A 230 23.00 8.49 -0.93
N THR A 231 22.62 7.85 -2.03
CA THR A 231 22.68 8.45 -3.37
C THR A 231 21.32 8.87 -3.92
N CYS A 232 20.24 8.28 -3.39
CA CYS A 232 18.86 8.60 -3.75
C CYS A 232 17.96 8.46 -2.53
N GLU A 233 17.03 9.39 -2.36
CA GLU A 233 16.04 9.30 -1.30
C GLU A 233 14.69 9.83 -1.77
N PRO A 234 13.67 8.97 -1.91
CA PRO A 234 12.28 9.37 -2.00
C PRO A 234 11.78 9.92 -0.67
N PHE A 235 10.96 10.95 -0.71
CA PHE A 235 10.35 11.55 0.48
C PHE A 235 9.05 12.27 0.16
N GLY A 236 8.20 12.47 1.16
CA GLY A 236 6.96 13.21 1.01
C GLY A 236 7.18 14.64 0.50
N LYS A 237 6.28 15.15 -0.31
CA LYS A 237 6.36 16.48 -0.95
C LYS A 237 6.65 17.63 0.01
N ASP A 238 6.26 17.48 1.28
CA ASP A 238 6.45 18.52 2.30
C ASP A 238 7.92 18.84 2.53
N HIS A 239 8.77 17.82 2.43
CA HIS A 239 10.22 17.98 2.56
C HIS A 239 10.84 18.69 1.35
N ALA A 240 10.17 18.64 0.18
CA ALA A 240 10.60 19.32 -1.05
C ALA A 240 10.12 20.77 -1.17
N ALA A 241 9.22 21.22 -0.29
CA ALA A 241 8.70 22.58 -0.31
C ALA A 241 9.83 23.62 -0.16
N SER A 242 9.59 24.84 -0.64
CA SER A 242 10.52 25.97 -0.41
C SER A 242 10.71 26.17 1.11
N GLY A 243 11.96 26.21 1.57
CA GLY A 243 12.28 26.22 3.01
C GLY A 243 12.10 24.86 3.71
N GLY A 244 11.81 23.81 2.97
CA GLY A 244 11.64 22.45 3.49
C GLY A 244 12.96 21.81 3.92
N SER A 245 12.85 20.67 4.56
CA SER A 245 13.99 19.98 5.17
C SER A 245 15.02 19.46 4.16
N TYR A 246 14.61 19.11 2.93
CA TYR A 246 15.57 18.72 1.90
C TYR A 246 16.45 19.92 1.47
N ALA A 247 15.88 21.12 1.38
CA ALA A 247 16.63 22.33 1.04
C ALA A 247 17.68 22.68 2.11
N THR A 248 17.35 22.56 3.41
CA THR A 248 18.31 22.71 4.51
C THR A 248 19.33 21.58 4.52
N GLY A 249 18.88 20.32 4.41
CA GLY A 249 19.74 19.13 4.43
C GLY A 249 20.82 19.14 3.34
N ARG A 250 20.47 19.68 2.15
CA ARG A 250 21.41 19.82 1.03
C ARG A 250 22.61 20.72 1.35
N LEU A 251 22.39 21.80 2.08
CA LEU A 251 23.47 22.70 2.50
C LEU A 251 24.23 22.12 3.70
N LEU A 252 23.52 21.46 4.62
CA LEU A 252 24.13 20.88 5.81
C LEU A 252 25.04 19.71 5.49
N VAL A 253 24.69 18.85 4.51
CA VAL A 253 25.55 17.74 4.10
C VAL A 253 26.84 18.22 3.41
N GLU A 254 26.82 19.39 2.79
CA GLU A 254 28.03 20.03 2.22
C GLU A 254 29.05 20.42 3.32
N ILE A 255 28.57 20.81 4.52
CA ILE A 255 29.43 21.06 5.70
C ILE A 255 30.14 19.77 6.11
N LEU A 256 29.50 18.61 5.95
CA LEU A 256 30.09 17.28 6.21
C LEU A 256 31.06 16.83 5.10
N GLY A 257 31.13 17.56 3.96
CA GLY A 257 31.96 17.23 2.81
C GLY A 257 31.31 16.27 1.81
N SER A 258 30.04 15.96 1.98
CA SER A 258 29.28 15.04 1.13
C SER A 258 28.26 15.76 0.24
N LYS A 259 27.62 15.01 -0.68
CA LYS A 259 26.62 15.51 -1.60
C LYS A 259 25.24 14.96 -1.23
N ALA A 260 24.23 15.82 -1.35
CA ALA A 260 22.85 15.40 -1.16
C ALA A 260 22.42 14.30 -2.16
N PRO A 261 21.56 13.35 -1.72
CA PRO A 261 21.00 12.32 -2.57
C PRO A 261 20.11 12.91 -3.68
N HIS A 262 19.89 12.12 -4.75
CA HIS A 262 18.92 12.46 -5.78
C HIS A 262 17.52 12.46 -5.17
N PRO A 263 16.76 13.57 -5.21
CA PRO A 263 15.45 13.64 -4.60
C PRO A 263 14.37 13.04 -5.49
N VAL A 264 13.44 12.28 -4.89
CA VAL A 264 12.23 11.82 -5.56
C VAL A 264 11.01 12.17 -4.70
N PRO A 265 10.53 13.44 -4.77
CA PRO A 265 9.35 13.82 -3.99
C PRO A 265 8.10 13.09 -4.49
N TYR A 266 7.31 12.57 -3.53
CA TYR A 266 6.06 11.90 -3.84
C TYR A 266 4.86 12.56 -3.14
N GLU A 267 3.69 12.43 -3.78
CA GLU A 267 2.39 12.82 -3.22
C GLU A 267 1.83 11.71 -2.31
N TRP A 268 0.92 12.05 -1.42
CA TRP A 268 0.37 11.11 -0.44
C TRP A 268 -0.63 10.13 -1.05
N ILE A 269 -0.85 9.02 -0.33
CA ILE A 269 -2.05 8.18 -0.48
C ILE A 269 -3.11 8.73 0.47
N GLN A 270 -4.32 8.88 -0.03
CA GLN A 270 -5.49 9.34 0.73
C GLN A 270 -6.57 8.25 0.68
N LEU A 271 -7.36 8.15 1.74
CA LEU A 271 -8.57 7.34 1.70
C LEU A 271 -9.65 8.10 0.93
N LYS A 272 -10.28 7.42 -0.02
CA LYS A 272 -11.34 7.99 -0.84
C LYS A 272 -12.48 8.51 0.05
N GLY A 273 -12.82 9.78 -0.10
CA GLY A 273 -13.87 10.43 0.68
C GLY A 273 -13.52 10.82 2.12
N MET A 274 -12.35 10.44 2.65
CA MET A 274 -11.92 10.72 4.02
C MET A 274 -10.68 11.63 4.12
N GLY A 275 -10.01 11.89 2.99
CA GLY A 275 -8.81 12.73 2.97
C GLY A 275 -7.52 12.02 3.42
N PRO A 276 -6.49 12.77 3.84
CA PRO A 276 -5.21 12.21 4.25
C PRO A 276 -5.33 11.29 5.46
N MET A 277 -4.68 10.14 5.41
CA MET A 277 -4.58 9.24 6.55
C MET A 277 -3.71 9.83 7.66
N SER A 278 -4.09 9.58 8.90
CA SER A 278 -3.37 10.06 10.07
C SER A 278 -3.48 9.06 11.22
N SER A 279 -2.38 8.46 11.61
CA SER A 279 -2.30 7.58 12.80
C SER A 279 -2.77 8.28 14.08
N SER A 280 -2.56 9.60 14.18
CA SER A 280 -3.00 10.37 15.36
C SER A 280 -4.49 10.71 15.38
N ALA A 281 -5.22 10.54 14.27
CA ALA A 281 -6.66 10.79 14.14
C ALA A 281 -7.50 9.51 14.03
N ASN A 282 -6.88 8.33 14.11
CA ASN A 282 -7.51 7.01 13.97
C ASN A 282 -8.27 6.82 12.63
N ILE A 283 -7.83 7.52 11.58
CA ILE A 283 -8.33 7.39 10.20
C ILE A 283 -7.25 6.66 9.43
N THR A 284 -7.20 5.34 9.58
CA THR A 284 -6.13 4.53 8.98
C THR A 284 -6.65 3.19 8.51
N VAL A 285 -6.04 2.68 7.45
CA VAL A 285 -6.07 1.27 7.10
C VAL A 285 -4.64 0.77 7.24
N GLY A 286 -4.43 -0.22 8.10
CA GLY A 286 -3.13 -0.82 8.33
C GLY A 286 -2.61 -1.56 7.10
N PRO A 287 -1.29 -1.64 6.90
CA PRO A 287 -0.72 -2.38 5.78
C PRO A 287 -1.09 -3.87 5.75
N LEU A 288 -1.03 -4.55 6.90
CA LEU A 288 -1.45 -5.95 7.01
C LEU A 288 -2.95 -6.11 6.81
N GLU A 289 -3.77 -5.24 7.41
CA GLU A 289 -5.22 -5.22 7.22
C GLU A 289 -5.60 -5.07 5.72
N ALA A 290 -4.93 -4.15 5.01
CA ALA A 290 -5.11 -4.04 3.57
C ALA A 290 -4.71 -5.32 2.83
N LEU A 291 -3.63 -5.97 3.23
CA LEU A 291 -3.15 -7.22 2.64
C LEU A 291 -4.07 -8.41 2.95
N GLU A 292 -4.84 -8.39 4.03
CA GLU A 292 -5.84 -9.43 4.30
C GLU A 292 -6.91 -9.52 3.20
N ILE A 293 -7.18 -8.42 2.49
CA ILE A 293 -8.23 -8.31 1.47
C ILE A 293 -7.72 -7.99 0.07
N VAL A 294 -6.53 -7.38 -0.05
CA VAL A 294 -5.95 -6.96 -1.34
C VAL A 294 -4.76 -7.85 -1.68
N PRO A 295 -4.74 -8.51 -2.84
CA PRO A 295 -3.56 -9.23 -3.29
C PRO A 295 -2.32 -8.30 -3.36
N PRO A 296 -1.14 -8.76 -2.90
CA PRO A 296 0.05 -7.92 -2.79
C PRO A 296 0.47 -7.28 -4.13
N GLU A 297 0.33 -8.01 -5.24
CA GLU A 297 0.64 -7.49 -6.57
C GLU A 297 -0.30 -6.35 -7.00
N ILE A 298 -1.56 -6.37 -6.56
CA ILE A 298 -2.53 -5.30 -6.82
C ILE A 298 -2.17 -4.05 -6.00
N LEU A 299 -1.75 -4.23 -4.76
CA LEU A 299 -1.30 -3.13 -3.92
C LEU A 299 -0.01 -2.50 -4.46
N ARG A 300 0.92 -3.31 -4.98
CA ARG A 300 2.10 -2.82 -5.69
C ARG A 300 1.74 -2.10 -6.99
N TYR A 301 0.78 -2.63 -7.76
CA TYR A 301 0.29 -2.00 -8.99
C TYR A 301 -0.31 -0.62 -8.73
N LEU A 302 -0.98 -0.42 -7.60
CA LEU A 302 -1.47 0.91 -7.20
C LEU A 302 -0.36 1.97 -7.22
N ILE A 303 0.84 1.61 -6.77
CA ILE A 303 2.00 2.53 -6.78
C ILE A 303 2.65 2.58 -8.16
N ALA A 304 2.85 1.42 -8.80
CA ALA A 304 3.55 1.33 -10.08
C ALA A 304 2.85 2.11 -11.21
N ARG A 305 1.51 2.06 -11.27
CA ARG A 305 0.74 2.75 -12.32
C ARG A 305 0.76 4.27 -12.21
N ASN A 306 1.07 4.81 -11.03
CA ASN A 306 1.04 6.23 -10.74
C ASN A 306 2.44 6.84 -10.72
N LYS A 307 2.59 8.05 -11.25
CA LYS A 307 3.83 8.82 -11.08
C LYS A 307 3.96 9.29 -9.62
N PRO A 308 5.17 9.44 -9.08
CA PRO A 308 5.37 9.93 -7.71
C PRO A 308 4.63 11.24 -7.40
N ASN A 309 4.62 12.19 -8.31
CA ASN A 309 3.96 13.50 -8.16
C ASN A 309 2.45 13.50 -8.37
N ARG A 310 1.78 12.35 -8.27
CA ARG A 310 0.33 12.22 -8.35
C ARG A 310 -0.24 11.70 -7.04
N HIS A 311 -1.34 12.32 -6.59
CA HIS A 311 -2.14 11.75 -5.51
C HIS A 311 -2.64 10.36 -5.89
N ILE A 312 -2.70 9.50 -4.89
CA ILE A 312 -3.33 8.19 -5.01
C ILE A 312 -4.50 8.18 -4.03
N GLU A 313 -5.69 7.91 -4.56
CA GLU A 313 -6.84 7.54 -3.75
C GLU A 313 -6.86 6.02 -3.58
N PHE A 314 -6.85 5.58 -2.34
CA PHE A 314 -7.03 4.18 -1.97
C PHE A 314 -8.46 3.96 -1.47
N ASP A 315 -9.07 2.91 -1.95
CA ASP A 315 -10.43 2.53 -1.62
C ASP A 315 -10.50 0.99 -1.56
N THR A 316 -10.93 0.48 -0.44
CA THR A 316 -11.14 -0.95 -0.22
C THR A 316 -12.51 -1.43 -0.73
N GLY A 317 -13.33 -0.54 -1.26
CA GLY A 317 -14.63 -0.83 -1.86
C GLY A 317 -14.55 -1.15 -3.36
N GLY A 318 -15.50 -0.63 -4.14
CA GLY A 318 -15.64 -0.93 -5.58
C GLY A 318 -14.42 -0.60 -6.43
N SER A 319 -13.64 0.42 -6.07
CA SER A 319 -12.41 0.78 -6.79
C SER A 319 -11.34 -0.31 -6.71
N LEU A 320 -11.40 -1.22 -5.74
CA LEU A 320 -10.50 -2.39 -5.67
C LEU A 320 -10.73 -3.32 -6.86
N LEU A 321 -11.99 -3.64 -7.20
CA LEU A 321 -12.28 -4.46 -8.39
C LEU A 321 -11.83 -3.79 -9.68
N GLU A 322 -12.04 -2.47 -9.79
CA GLU A 322 -11.59 -1.73 -10.98
C GLU A 322 -10.06 -1.76 -11.12
N MET A 323 -9.35 -1.65 -10.02
CA MET A 323 -7.89 -1.69 -10.01
C MET A 323 -7.37 -3.09 -10.37
N ALA A 324 -7.98 -4.14 -9.83
CA ALA A 324 -7.68 -5.52 -10.18
C ALA A 324 -7.96 -5.80 -11.67
N ASP A 325 -9.14 -5.41 -12.18
CA ASP A 325 -9.49 -5.53 -13.61
C ASP A 325 -8.47 -4.82 -14.52
N GLN A 326 -7.97 -3.65 -14.13
CA GLN A 326 -6.95 -2.93 -14.91
C GLN A 326 -5.63 -3.68 -14.95
N TYR A 327 -5.18 -4.20 -13.82
CA TYR A 327 -3.95 -4.98 -13.76
C TYR A 327 -4.06 -6.29 -14.54
N GLU A 328 -5.13 -7.03 -14.34
CA GLU A 328 -5.40 -8.31 -15.04
C GLU A 328 -5.54 -8.12 -16.55
N ARG A 329 -6.20 -7.05 -16.99
CA ARG A 329 -6.25 -6.69 -18.41
C ARG A 329 -4.86 -6.38 -18.95
N LEU A 330 -4.03 -5.67 -18.18
CA LEU A 330 -2.66 -5.38 -18.57
C LEU A 330 -1.86 -6.67 -18.77
N LEU A 331 -1.98 -7.62 -17.86
CA LEU A 331 -1.37 -8.94 -17.95
C LEU A 331 -1.84 -9.73 -19.18
N ALA A 332 -3.16 -9.71 -19.45
CA ALA A 332 -3.74 -10.43 -20.57
C ALA A 332 -3.41 -9.84 -21.96
N THR A 333 -3.09 -8.54 -22.03
CA THR A 333 -2.85 -7.85 -23.29
C THR A 333 -1.37 -7.62 -23.61
N TRP A 334 -0.51 -7.64 -22.60
CA TRP A 334 0.93 -7.47 -22.79
C TRP A 334 1.59 -8.84 -23.06
N ASN A 335 2.23 -8.99 -24.22
CA ASN A 335 2.92 -10.22 -24.61
C ASN A 335 4.42 -9.94 -24.83
N PRO A 336 5.32 -10.60 -24.08
CA PRO A 336 6.76 -10.43 -24.26
C PRO A 336 7.26 -10.93 -25.63
N ASP A 337 6.56 -11.91 -26.22
CA ASP A 337 6.94 -12.54 -27.49
C ASP A 337 6.44 -11.73 -28.71
N GLU A 338 5.60 -10.72 -28.47
CA GLU A 338 5.04 -9.86 -29.50
C GLU A 338 5.37 -8.38 -29.26
N PRO A 339 6.68 -7.99 -29.24
CA PRO A 339 7.04 -6.59 -29.10
C PRO A 339 6.58 -5.78 -30.32
N PRO A 340 6.36 -4.46 -30.17
CA PRO A 340 6.02 -3.60 -31.29
C PRO A 340 7.06 -3.70 -32.40
N GLY A 341 6.59 -3.87 -33.65
CA GLY A 341 7.46 -3.97 -34.81
C GLY A 341 8.33 -2.71 -35.01
N GLU A 342 9.39 -2.83 -35.82
CA GLU A 342 10.32 -1.73 -36.10
C GLU A 342 9.61 -0.47 -36.60
N ASP A 343 8.59 -0.63 -37.43
CA ASP A 343 7.76 0.45 -38.03
C ASP A 343 6.72 1.04 -37.07
N SER A 344 6.59 0.49 -35.86
CA SER A 344 5.66 1.02 -34.86
C SER A 344 6.08 2.42 -34.42
N THR A 345 5.09 3.29 -34.18
CA THR A 345 5.37 4.65 -33.68
C THR A 345 6.05 4.63 -32.32
N ASP A 346 6.83 5.65 -32.01
CA ASP A 346 7.48 5.80 -30.69
C ASP A 346 6.46 5.79 -29.55
N ARG A 347 5.24 6.24 -29.80
CA ARG A 347 4.15 6.19 -28.82
C ARG A 347 3.79 4.74 -28.46
N VAL A 348 3.68 3.86 -29.46
CA VAL A 348 3.34 2.43 -29.25
C VAL A 348 4.48 1.73 -28.54
N LYS A 349 5.73 1.93 -28.98
CA LYS A 349 6.92 1.38 -28.32
C LYS A 349 7.03 1.83 -26.86
N THR A 350 6.83 3.14 -26.62
CA THR A 350 6.87 3.69 -25.26
C THR A 350 5.74 3.14 -24.37
N ALA A 351 4.53 2.96 -24.92
CA ALA A 351 3.41 2.39 -24.15
C ALA A 351 3.71 0.96 -23.73
N TRP A 352 4.21 0.13 -24.66
CA TRP A 352 4.58 -1.26 -24.41
C TRP A 352 5.67 -1.38 -23.34
N ASP A 353 6.72 -0.53 -23.39
CA ASP A 353 7.78 -0.47 -22.36
C ASP A 353 7.24 -0.06 -20.99
N VAL A 354 6.34 0.92 -20.95
CA VAL A 354 5.73 1.37 -19.69
C VAL A 354 4.86 0.28 -19.08
N ASP A 355 4.13 -0.47 -19.90
CA ASP A 355 3.28 -1.55 -19.44
C ASP A 355 4.12 -2.74 -18.94
N ARG A 356 5.21 -3.09 -19.65
CA ARG A 356 6.22 -4.02 -19.15
C ARG A 356 6.73 -3.63 -17.76
N ALA A 357 7.12 -2.36 -17.61
CA ALA A 357 7.65 -1.87 -16.34
C ALA A 357 6.60 -1.92 -15.22
N LYS A 358 5.35 -1.54 -15.49
CA LYS A 358 4.26 -1.66 -14.50
C LYS A 358 4.09 -3.10 -14.03
N ILE A 359 4.08 -4.06 -14.96
CA ILE A 359 3.99 -5.49 -14.62
C ILE A 359 5.16 -5.90 -13.74
N SER A 360 6.40 -5.63 -14.18
CA SER A 360 7.61 -5.98 -13.44
C SER A 360 7.64 -5.38 -12.02
N MET A 361 7.27 -4.11 -11.89
CA MET A 361 7.26 -3.42 -10.58
C MET A 361 6.14 -3.91 -9.67
N SER A 362 5.10 -4.53 -10.22
CA SER A 362 3.97 -5.10 -9.46
C SER A 362 4.25 -6.51 -8.94
N GLN A 363 5.26 -7.21 -9.44
CA GLN A 363 5.61 -8.55 -8.96
C GLN A 363 6.09 -8.52 -7.51
N THR A 364 5.66 -9.48 -6.70
CA THR A 364 6.14 -9.65 -5.33
C THR A 364 7.52 -10.30 -5.29
N ASN A 365 7.83 -11.18 -6.25
CA ASN A 365 9.16 -11.73 -6.41
C ASN A 365 9.97 -10.89 -7.42
N PRO A 366 11.01 -10.14 -7.00
CA PRO A 366 11.81 -9.30 -7.89
C PRO A 366 12.58 -10.09 -8.95
N ASN A 367 12.80 -11.40 -8.70
CA ASN A 367 13.55 -12.29 -9.61
C ASN A 367 12.62 -13.10 -10.53
N SER A 368 11.30 -12.98 -10.41
CA SER A 368 10.39 -13.65 -11.34
C SER A 368 10.59 -13.07 -12.74
N SER A 369 10.87 -13.95 -13.70
CA SER A 369 10.86 -13.52 -15.11
C SER A 369 9.42 -13.17 -15.47
N ILE A 370 9.24 -12.06 -16.19
CA ILE A 370 7.92 -11.62 -16.69
C ILE A 370 7.28 -12.72 -17.58
N ASN A 371 8.06 -13.67 -18.07
CA ASN A 371 7.62 -14.78 -18.92
C ASN A 371 7.01 -15.97 -18.15
N ASN A 372 7.11 -15.98 -16.83
CA ASN A 372 6.55 -17.05 -15.97
C ASN A 372 5.26 -16.57 -15.27
N PHE A 373 4.35 -15.95 -16.02
CA PHE A 373 3.00 -15.80 -15.54
C PHE A 373 2.35 -17.17 -15.49
N ASP A 374 2.06 -17.59 -14.29
CA ASP A 374 1.22 -18.76 -14.06
C ASP A 374 -0.20 -18.35 -14.46
N SER A 375 -0.65 -18.82 -15.62
CA SER A 375 -1.96 -18.48 -16.18
C SER A 375 -3.10 -18.82 -15.23
N ASP A 376 -2.92 -19.88 -14.42
CA ASP A 376 -3.91 -20.34 -13.45
C ASP A 376 -4.04 -19.40 -12.24
N ALA A 377 -3.03 -18.57 -11.97
CA ALA A 377 -3.10 -17.54 -10.94
C ALA A 377 -4.04 -16.37 -11.31
N TYR A 378 -4.50 -16.29 -12.55
CA TYR A 378 -5.24 -15.14 -13.07
C TYR A 378 -6.71 -15.39 -13.36
N VAL A 379 -7.35 -16.21 -12.54
CA VAL A 379 -8.81 -16.10 -12.43
C VAL A 379 -9.12 -14.68 -12.00
N SER A 380 -9.88 -13.95 -12.84
CA SER A 380 -10.19 -12.54 -12.61
C SER A 380 -10.74 -12.35 -11.19
N PHE A 381 -10.21 -11.35 -10.47
CA PHE A 381 -10.62 -11.05 -9.10
C PHE A 381 -12.13 -10.78 -9.01
N ARG A 382 -12.70 -10.17 -10.07
CA ARG A 382 -14.15 -9.96 -10.20
C ARG A 382 -14.91 -11.29 -10.37
N HIS A 383 -14.40 -12.22 -11.16
CA HIS A 383 -15.04 -13.53 -11.33
C HIS A 383 -14.96 -14.33 -10.03
N LEU A 384 -13.81 -14.29 -9.37
CA LEU A 384 -13.62 -14.95 -8.07
C LEU A 384 -14.57 -14.40 -7.00
N SER A 385 -14.84 -13.07 -7.01
CA SER A 385 -15.80 -12.46 -6.09
C SER A 385 -17.22 -12.97 -6.30
N MET A 386 -17.61 -13.25 -7.55
CA MET A 386 -18.90 -13.82 -7.87
C MET A 386 -19.00 -15.27 -7.40
N VAL A 387 -18.04 -16.11 -7.78
CA VAL A 387 -18.07 -17.56 -7.47
C VAL A 387 -17.98 -17.78 -5.96
N ALA A 388 -17.11 -17.05 -5.25
CA ALA A 388 -16.93 -17.17 -3.80
C ALA A 388 -18.18 -16.79 -2.98
N GLN A 389 -19.04 -15.93 -3.50
CA GLN A 389 -20.32 -15.61 -2.85
C GLN A 389 -21.37 -16.69 -3.06
N ILE A 390 -21.38 -17.38 -4.20
CA ILE A 390 -22.36 -18.41 -4.55
C ILE A 390 -21.94 -19.77 -3.97
N ARG A 391 -20.64 -20.06 -3.94
CA ARG A 391 -20.05 -21.30 -3.47
C ARG A 391 -19.37 -21.06 -2.12
N SER A 392 -19.94 -21.58 -1.05
CA SER A 392 -19.39 -21.42 0.31
C SER A 392 -18.17 -22.32 0.56
N ASP A 393 -18.08 -23.48 -0.10
CA ASP A 393 -16.98 -24.41 0.03
C ASP A 393 -15.93 -24.20 -1.07
N ASP A 394 -14.65 -24.24 -0.70
CA ASP A 394 -13.55 -24.00 -1.62
C ASP A 394 -13.44 -25.08 -2.70
N GLN A 395 -13.75 -26.33 -2.38
CA GLN A 395 -13.75 -27.42 -3.37
C GLN A 395 -14.80 -27.18 -4.46
N ASP A 396 -15.93 -26.60 -4.10
CA ASP A 396 -16.97 -26.25 -5.06
C ASP A 396 -16.58 -25.04 -5.92
N VAL A 397 -15.79 -24.09 -5.37
CA VAL A 397 -15.15 -23.02 -6.16
C VAL A 397 -14.20 -23.63 -7.19
N TRP A 398 -13.32 -24.54 -6.78
CA TRP A 398 -12.36 -25.17 -7.69
C TRP A 398 -13.04 -25.96 -8.80
N LYS A 399 -14.07 -26.77 -8.48
CA LYS A 399 -14.89 -27.49 -9.49
C LYS A 399 -15.57 -26.53 -10.47
N SER A 400 -16.07 -25.39 -10.00
CA SER A 400 -16.67 -24.38 -10.87
C SER A 400 -15.67 -23.80 -11.84
N LEU A 401 -14.48 -23.40 -11.35
CA LEU A 401 -13.40 -22.86 -12.18
C LEU A 401 -12.89 -23.90 -13.19
N GLU A 402 -12.78 -25.17 -12.81
CA GLU A 402 -12.41 -26.26 -13.70
C GLU A 402 -13.47 -26.47 -14.79
N SER A 403 -14.76 -26.51 -14.41
CA SER A 403 -15.88 -26.71 -15.36
C SER A 403 -16.01 -25.55 -16.37
N SER A 404 -15.61 -24.34 -16.00
CA SER A 404 -15.59 -23.16 -16.86
C SER A 404 -14.29 -23.04 -17.67
N GLY A 405 -13.32 -23.93 -17.49
CA GLY A 405 -12.03 -23.92 -18.19
C GLY A 405 -11.08 -22.82 -17.70
N LEU A 406 -11.33 -22.26 -16.53
CA LEU A 406 -10.49 -21.24 -15.90
C LEU A 406 -9.43 -21.84 -14.95
N LEU A 407 -9.53 -23.13 -14.64
CA LEU A 407 -8.58 -23.88 -13.84
C LEU A 407 -8.31 -25.22 -14.52
N GLU A 408 -7.04 -25.60 -14.64
CA GLU A 408 -6.62 -26.93 -15.07
C GLU A 408 -5.94 -27.66 -13.91
N GLY A 409 -6.60 -28.69 -13.37
CA GLY A 409 -6.08 -29.49 -12.26
C GLY A 409 -6.24 -28.82 -10.89
N GLN A 410 -5.21 -28.91 -10.03
CA GLN A 410 -5.28 -28.34 -8.67
C GLN A 410 -4.93 -26.87 -8.66
N PRO A 411 -5.61 -26.06 -7.81
CA PRO A 411 -5.28 -24.63 -7.68
C PRO A 411 -3.86 -24.46 -7.14
N ASN A 412 -3.13 -23.52 -7.70
CA ASN A 412 -1.82 -23.17 -7.20
C ASN A 412 -1.90 -22.30 -5.92
N PRO A 413 -0.79 -22.15 -5.16
CA PRO A 413 -0.79 -21.37 -3.93
C PRO A 413 -1.25 -19.91 -4.10
N THR A 414 -0.96 -19.28 -5.23
CA THR A 414 -1.38 -17.90 -5.53
C THR A 414 -2.90 -17.79 -5.68
N LEU A 415 -3.52 -18.72 -6.39
CA LEU A 415 -4.98 -18.75 -6.55
C LEU A 415 -5.70 -19.04 -5.23
N ILE A 416 -5.14 -19.94 -4.42
CA ILE A 416 -5.66 -20.22 -3.07
C ILE A 416 -5.59 -18.96 -2.20
N ASP A 417 -4.47 -18.26 -2.19
CA ASP A 417 -4.30 -17.01 -1.45
C ASP A 417 -5.29 -15.93 -1.94
N ARG A 418 -5.47 -15.77 -3.25
CA ARG A 418 -6.44 -14.84 -3.82
C ARG A 418 -7.88 -15.17 -3.39
N LEU A 419 -8.26 -16.45 -3.32
CA LEU A 419 -9.59 -16.85 -2.83
C LEU A 419 -9.74 -16.53 -1.34
N ASN A 420 -8.73 -16.79 -0.51
CA ASN A 420 -8.77 -16.47 0.91
C ASN A 420 -8.97 -14.97 1.15
N ARG A 421 -8.21 -14.11 0.45
CA ARG A 421 -8.37 -12.64 0.52
C ARG A 421 -9.74 -12.20 0.01
N MET A 422 -10.24 -12.83 -1.05
CA MET A 422 -11.58 -12.54 -1.56
C MET A 422 -12.66 -12.87 -0.52
N ARG A 423 -12.56 -14.02 0.18
CA ARG A 423 -13.49 -14.36 1.25
C ARG A 423 -13.41 -13.39 2.43
N ASN A 424 -12.19 -12.98 2.83
CA ASN A 424 -12.00 -11.97 3.86
C ASN A 424 -12.68 -10.66 3.45
N TRP A 425 -12.49 -10.24 2.21
CA TRP A 425 -13.10 -9.01 1.71
C TRP A 425 -14.63 -9.08 1.68
N ILE A 426 -15.22 -10.17 1.15
CA ILE A 426 -16.67 -10.40 1.11
C ILE A 426 -17.28 -10.32 2.53
N ASN A 427 -16.56 -10.83 3.54
CA ASN A 427 -17.01 -10.86 4.93
C ASN A 427 -16.71 -9.57 5.70
N SER A 428 -15.93 -8.65 5.14
CA SER A 428 -15.59 -7.37 5.76
C SER A 428 -16.69 -6.31 5.53
N GLU A 429 -16.64 -5.25 6.32
CA GLU A 429 -17.46 -4.04 6.13
C GLU A 429 -17.09 -3.24 4.87
N HIS A 430 -15.94 -3.54 4.28
CA HIS A 430 -15.44 -2.87 3.07
C HIS A 430 -16.06 -3.41 1.79
N PHE A 431 -16.73 -4.56 1.84
CA PHE A 431 -17.34 -5.14 0.63
C PHE A 431 -18.59 -4.37 0.24
N PRO A 432 -18.65 -3.77 -0.98
CA PRO A 432 -19.76 -2.93 -1.37
C PRO A 432 -21.06 -3.72 -1.53
N ASP A 433 -22.15 -3.21 -1.00
CA ASP A 433 -23.49 -3.82 -1.11
C ASP A 433 -23.94 -3.99 -2.57
N GLU A 434 -23.51 -3.10 -3.45
CA GLU A 434 -23.81 -3.18 -4.89
C GLU A 434 -23.23 -4.42 -5.58
N TYR A 435 -22.17 -5.02 -5.01
CA TYR A 435 -21.54 -6.26 -5.51
C TYR A 435 -22.00 -7.51 -4.76
N ARG A 436 -22.77 -7.38 -3.66
CA ARG A 436 -23.29 -8.55 -2.94
C ARG A 436 -24.26 -9.32 -3.83
N ILE A 437 -24.15 -10.64 -3.81
CA ILE A 437 -25.01 -11.55 -4.57
C ILE A 437 -25.88 -12.30 -3.58
N GLU A 438 -27.15 -11.96 -3.57
CA GLU A 438 -28.17 -12.66 -2.82
C GLU A 438 -29.09 -13.35 -3.84
N ILE A 439 -29.08 -14.67 -3.84
CA ILE A 439 -29.90 -15.45 -4.76
C ILE A 439 -31.35 -15.41 -4.24
N SER A 440 -32.24 -14.85 -5.05
CA SER A 440 -33.68 -14.83 -4.81
C SER A 440 -34.36 -15.93 -5.62
N THR A 441 -35.41 -16.50 -5.06
CA THR A 441 -36.32 -17.42 -5.76
C THR A 441 -37.75 -16.86 -5.78
N GLU A 442 -37.95 -15.68 -5.19
CA GLU A 442 -39.23 -14.99 -5.11
C GLU A 442 -39.11 -13.55 -5.64
N LEU A 443 -40.14 -13.11 -6.37
CA LEU A 443 -40.23 -11.74 -6.84
C LEU A 443 -40.61 -10.78 -5.72
N THR A 444 -39.98 -9.61 -5.70
CA THR A 444 -40.45 -8.49 -4.88
C THR A 444 -41.79 -7.98 -5.40
N GLU A 445 -42.61 -7.39 -4.52
CA GLU A 445 -43.92 -6.84 -4.91
C GLU A 445 -43.80 -5.73 -6.00
N GLU A 446 -42.71 -4.95 -5.94
CA GLU A 446 -42.41 -3.95 -6.97
C GLU A 446 -42.11 -4.59 -8.33
N ALA A 447 -41.35 -5.69 -8.36
CA ALA A 447 -41.06 -6.42 -9.60
C ALA A 447 -42.32 -7.04 -10.20
N LYS A 448 -43.20 -7.65 -9.39
CA LYS A 448 -44.48 -8.21 -9.84
C LYS A 448 -45.34 -7.18 -10.57
N THR A 449 -45.43 -5.96 -10.04
CA THR A 449 -46.23 -4.89 -10.63
C THR A 449 -45.66 -4.31 -11.94
N SER A 450 -44.37 -4.55 -12.21
CA SER A 450 -43.69 -4.04 -13.42
C SER A 450 -43.78 -4.97 -14.63
N PHE A 451 -44.18 -6.24 -14.44
CA PHE A 451 -44.23 -7.25 -15.51
C PHE A 451 -45.55 -7.21 -16.28
N ASN A 452 -45.49 -7.58 -17.55
CA ASN A 452 -46.62 -7.62 -18.44
C ASN A 452 -46.77 -9.00 -19.12
N GLU A 453 -47.85 -9.19 -19.91
CA GLU A 453 -48.15 -10.48 -20.57
C GLU A 453 -47.07 -10.90 -21.60
N GLY A 454 -46.37 -9.94 -22.23
CA GLY A 454 -45.24 -10.22 -23.10
C GLY A 454 -44.03 -10.80 -22.34
N ASP A 455 -43.80 -10.30 -21.14
CA ASP A 455 -42.75 -10.77 -20.26
C ASP A 455 -43.02 -12.21 -19.81
N ARG A 456 -44.28 -12.52 -19.47
CA ARG A 456 -44.73 -13.87 -19.14
C ARG A 456 -44.45 -14.87 -20.25
N LYS A 457 -44.78 -14.52 -21.49
CA LYS A 457 -44.53 -15.37 -22.66
C LYS A 457 -43.04 -15.65 -22.84
N TYR A 458 -42.22 -14.60 -22.74
CA TYR A 458 -40.75 -14.72 -22.79
C TYR A 458 -40.24 -15.65 -21.72
N LEU A 459 -40.64 -15.46 -20.45
CA LEU A 459 -40.19 -16.28 -19.33
C LEU A 459 -40.57 -17.75 -19.48
N SER A 460 -41.78 -18.07 -19.96
CA SER A 460 -42.21 -19.45 -20.19
C SER A 460 -41.36 -20.11 -21.30
N THR A 461 -41.09 -19.42 -22.40
CA THR A 461 -40.25 -19.93 -23.49
C THR A 461 -38.79 -20.11 -22.99
N LEU A 462 -38.28 -19.19 -22.18
CA LEU A 462 -36.94 -19.28 -21.63
C LEU A 462 -36.80 -20.43 -20.64
N GLN A 463 -37.77 -20.63 -19.78
CA GLN A 463 -37.81 -21.75 -18.80
C GLN A 463 -37.76 -23.10 -19.50
N GLU A 464 -38.59 -23.31 -20.55
CA GLU A 464 -38.56 -24.54 -21.35
C GLU A 464 -37.18 -24.76 -21.98
N SER A 465 -36.61 -23.71 -22.56
CA SER A 465 -35.33 -23.79 -23.27
C SER A 465 -34.17 -24.08 -22.32
N LEU A 466 -34.12 -23.43 -21.14
CA LEU A 466 -33.08 -23.63 -20.15
C LEU A 466 -33.16 -24.98 -19.41
N SER A 467 -34.34 -25.60 -19.40
CA SER A 467 -34.54 -26.95 -18.76
C SER A 467 -33.68 -28.04 -19.38
N SER A 468 -33.34 -27.92 -20.68
CA SER A 468 -32.64 -28.96 -21.45
C SER A 468 -31.30 -28.52 -22.07
N CYS A 469 -30.93 -27.26 -22.00
CA CYS A 469 -29.69 -26.78 -22.61
C CYS A 469 -28.44 -27.22 -21.83
N GLU A 470 -27.26 -27.13 -22.45
CA GLU A 470 -26.00 -27.31 -21.75
C GLU A 470 -25.83 -26.15 -20.74
N TRP A 471 -25.51 -26.50 -19.46
CA TRP A 471 -25.48 -25.53 -18.37
C TRP A 471 -24.13 -24.79 -18.31
N LYS A 472 -23.92 -23.90 -19.28
CA LYS A 472 -22.73 -23.08 -19.44
C LYS A 472 -23.11 -21.63 -19.66
N SER A 473 -22.35 -20.71 -19.09
CA SER A 473 -22.61 -19.26 -19.16
C SER A 473 -22.84 -18.74 -20.58
N ALA A 474 -22.02 -19.16 -21.55
CA ALA A 474 -22.16 -18.75 -22.95
C ALA A 474 -23.49 -19.24 -23.55
N ILE A 475 -23.84 -20.51 -23.32
CA ILE A 475 -25.08 -21.12 -23.82
C ILE A 475 -26.30 -20.46 -23.17
N ILE A 476 -26.30 -20.28 -21.85
CA ILE A 476 -27.37 -19.59 -21.13
C ILE A 476 -27.56 -18.16 -21.68
N ASN A 477 -26.47 -17.43 -21.90
CA ASN A 477 -26.53 -16.09 -22.47
C ASN A 477 -27.15 -16.07 -23.87
N ASP A 478 -26.79 -17.03 -24.73
CA ASP A 478 -27.31 -17.15 -26.08
C ASP A 478 -28.81 -17.42 -26.06
N HIS A 479 -29.29 -18.32 -25.19
CA HIS A 479 -30.72 -18.57 -25.00
C HIS A 479 -31.46 -17.32 -24.54
N ILE A 480 -30.95 -16.60 -23.54
CA ILE A 480 -31.54 -15.35 -23.06
C ILE A 480 -31.67 -14.34 -24.20
N CYS A 481 -30.58 -14.10 -24.94
CA CYS A 481 -30.54 -13.08 -25.99
C CYS A 481 -31.39 -13.44 -27.23
N ASN A 482 -31.34 -14.69 -27.68
CA ASN A 482 -32.05 -15.12 -28.87
C ASN A 482 -33.56 -15.15 -28.64
N LEU A 483 -34.01 -15.73 -27.53
CA LEU A 483 -35.43 -15.76 -27.18
C LEU A 483 -36.00 -14.37 -26.90
N ALA A 484 -35.21 -13.44 -26.32
CA ALA A 484 -35.66 -12.04 -26.20
C ALA A 484 -35.94 -11.43 -27.58
N ARG A 485 -35.03 -11.62 -28.55
CA ARG A 485 -35.22 -11.11 -29.95
C ARG A 485 -36.41 -11.77 -30.62
N GLU A 486 -36.57 -13.10 -30.51
CA GLU A 486 -37.68 -13.86 -31.10
C GLU A 486 -39.04 -13.42 -30.54
N ASN A 487 -39.11 -13.03 -29.26
CA ASN A 487 -40.32 -12.47 -28.65
C ASN A 487 -40.47 -10.96 -28.83
N GLY A 488 -39.59 -10.29 -29.61
CA GLY A 488 -39.65 -8.85 -29.85
C GLY A 488 -39.34 -7.99 -28.60
N MET A 489 -38.66 -8.58 -27.60
CA MET A 489 -38.30 -7.92 -26.36
C MET A 489 -36.97 -7.20 -26.50
N ASP A 490 -36.87 -6.02 -25.91
CA ASP A 490 -35.60 -5.33 -25.77
C ASP A 490 -34.66 -6.10 -24.85
N LEU A 491 -33.39 -6.30 -25.26
CA LEU A 491 -32.40 -7.07 -24.48
C LEU A 491 -32.20 -6.52 -23.08
N ARG A 492 -32.20 -5.19 -22.94
CA ARG A 492 -32.04 -4.57 -21.62
C ARG A 492 -33.19 -4.95 -20.70
N ASN A 493 -34.42 -4.93 -21.20
CA ASN A 493 -35.59 -5.34 -20.42
C ASN A 493 -35.53 -6.83 -20.04
N ALA A 494 -35.13 -7.70 -20.98
CA ALA A 494 -34.96 -9.13 -20.68
C ALA A 494 -34.00 -9.36 -19.53
N PHE A 495 -32.85 -8.67 -19.50
CA PHE A 495 -31.90 -8.78 -18.39
C PHE A 495 -32.44 -8.15 -17.10
N ILE A 496 -33.12 -7.01 -17.14
CA ILE A 496 -33.74 -6.41 -15.93
C ILE A 496 -34.73 -7.36 -15.28
N ILE A 497 -35.59 -8.00 -16.07
CA ILE A 497 -36.56 -8.99 -15.59
C ILE A 497 -35.84 -10.12 -14.85
N LEU A 498 -34.84 -10.72 -15.51
CA LEU A 498 -34.10 -11.86 -14.95
C LEU A 498 -33.26 -11.47 -13.74
N TYR A 499 -32.69 -10.28 -13.71
CA TYR A 499 -32.01 -9.75 -12.51
C TYR A 499 -32.98 -9.61 -11.33
N ASN A 500 -34.18 -9.09 -11.55
CA ASN A 500 -35.19 -8.98 -10.51
C ASN A 500 -35.64 -10.35 -10.00
N ILE A 501 -35.76 -11.35 -10.87
CA ILE A 501 -36.15 -12.72 -10.48
C ILE A 501 -35.06 -13.38 -9.63
N HIS A 502 -33.80 -13.30 -10.06
CA HIS A 502 -32.73 -14.08 -9.48
C HIS A 502 -31.91 -13.35 -8.42
N LEU A 503 -31.88 -12.02 -8.45
CA LEU A 503 -31.11 -11.19 -7.52
C LEU A 503 -31.93 -10.13 -6.79
N GLY A 504 -33.27 -10.07 -7.01
CA GLY A 504 -34.14 -9.10 -6.35
C GLY A 504 -33.85 -7.62 -6.66
N ARG A 505 -33.09 -7.32 -7.73
CA ARG A 505 -32.67 -5.98 -8.14
C ARG A 505 -32.49 -5.90 -9.66
N PRO A 506 -32.57 -4.68 -10.30
CA PRO A 506 -32.59 -4.54 -11.75
C PRO A 506 -31.22 -4.67 -12.44
N HIS A 507 -30.15 -4.88 -11.72
CA HIS A 507 -28.78 -4.97 -12.25
C HIS A 507 -27.88 -5.81 -11.33
N GLY A 508 -26.72 -6.25 -11.85
CA GLY A 508 -25.75 -7.04 -11.09
C GLY A 508 -24.56 -7.47 -11.95
N PRO A 509 -23.78 -8.48 -11.49
CA PRO A 509 -22.74 -9.10 -12.29
C PRO A 509 -23.31 -9.71 -13.58
N ARG A 510 -22.45 -10.20 -14.49
CA ARG A 510 -22.92 -10.89 -15.73
C ARG A 510 -23.89 -12.02 -15.37
N LEU A 511 -25.18 -11.81 -15.64
CA LEU A 511 -26.25 -12.67 -15.16
C LEU A 511 -26.08 -14.13 -15.60
N ALA A 512 -25.76 -14.37 -16.86
CA ALA A 512 -25.56 -15.74 -17.36
C ALA A 512 -24.41 -16.48 -16.64
N SER A 513 -23.39 -15.74 -16.19
CA SER A 513 -22.31 -16.31 -15.36
C SER A 513 -22.81 -16.64 -13.96
N VAL A 514 -23.63 -15.78 -13.36
CA VAL A 514 -24.28 -16.05 -12.06
C VAL A 514 -25.19 -17.27 -12.16
N LEU A 515 -26.05 -17.33 -13.20
CA LEU A 515 -26.98 -18.44 -13.38
C LEU A 515 -26.25 -19.78 -13.59
N ALA A 516 -25.14 -19.78 -14.30
CA ALA A 516 -24.33 -20.99 -14.51
C ALA A 516 -23.76 -21.55 -13.19
N GLU A 517 -23.55 -20.70 -12.18
CA GLU A 517 -23.08 -21.09 -10.84
C GLU A 517 -24.22 -21.58 -9.92
N ILE A 518 -25.46 -21.32 -10.27
CA ILE A 518 -26.62 -21.76 -9.49
C ILE A 518 -27.08 -23.12 -10.03
N PRO A 519 -27.52 -24.07 -9.17
CA PRO A 519 -28.15 -25.31 -9.63
C PRO A 519 -29.29 -25.02 -10.60
N ARG A 520 -29.35 -25.78 -11.74
CA ARG A 520 -30.38 -25.59 -12.77
C ARG A 520 -31.78 -25.56 -12.18
N GLU A 521 -32.06 -26.52 -11.29
CA GLU A 521 -33.37 -26.67 -10.64
C GLU A 521 -33.79 -25.39 -9.89
N THR A 522 -32.85 -24.73 -9.24
CA THR A 522 -33.10 -23.45 -8.51
C THR A 522 -33.47 -22.32 -9.47
N VAL A 523 -32.76 -22.21 -10.60
CA VAL A 523 -33.04 -21.22 -11.63
C VAL A 523 -34.41 -21.47 -12.29
N ILE A 524 -34.69 -22.70 -12.67
CA ILE A 524 -35.97 -23.08 -13.25
C ILE A 524 -37.13 -22.85 -12.29
N HIS A 525 -36.96 -23.19 -11.02
CA HIS A 525 -37.97 -22.97 -9.97
C HIS A 525 -38.24 -21.44 -9.77
N ALA A 526 -37.21 -20.62 -9.77
CA ALA A 526 -37.38 -19.18 -9.69
C ALA A 526 -38.16 -18.60 -10.87
N LEU A 527 -37.91 -19.09 -12.10
CA LEU A 527 -38.68 -18.74 -13.30
C LEU A 527 -40.15 -19.19 -13.19
N GLU A 528 -40.39 -20.39 -12.72
CA GLU A 528 -41.76 -20.92 -12.48
C GLU A 528 -42.53 -20.05 -11.45
N ASN A 529 -41.89 -19.72 -10.34
CA ASN A 529 -42.50 -18.83 -9.33
C ASN A 529 -42.83 -17.46 -9.91
N ALA A 530 -41.93 -16.92 -10.74
CA ALA A 530 -42.17 -15.65 -11.41
C ALA A 530 -43.36 -15.72 -12.38
N ILE A 531 -43.42 -16.76 -13.23
CA ILE A 531 -44.53 -16.99 -14.16
C ILE A 531 -45.86 -17.10 -13.43
N ASN A 532 -45.90 -17.93 -12.37
CA ASN A 532 -47.10 -18.15 -11.56
C ASN A 532 -47.56 -16.91 -10.77
N SER A 533 -46.65 -16.03 -10.42
CA SER A 533 -46.98 -14.78 -9.72
C SER A 533 -47.59 -13.71 -10.62
N LEU A 534 -47.58 -13.92 -11.94
CA LEU A 534 -48.19 -13.05 -12.94
C LEU A 534 -49.63 -13.50 -13.33
N ASP A 535 -50.13 -14.58 -12.73
CA ASP A 535 -51.52 -15.00 -12.79
C ASP A 535 -52.36 -14.18 -11.82
#